data_745e9b2ebd849ec91b66cec1d9ef904c
#
_entry.id   745e9b2ebd849ec91b66cec1d9ef904c
#
_cell.length_a   1.000
_cell.length_b   1.000
_cell.length_c   1.000
_cell.angle_alpha   90.00
_cell.angle_beta   90.00
_cell.angle_gamma   90.00
#
_symmetry.space_group_name_H-M   'P 1'
#
loop_
_entity.id
_entity.type
_entity.pdbx_description
1 polymer ?
#
loop_
_entity_poly.entity_id
_entity_poly.type
_entity_poly.pdbx_seq_one_letter_code
_entity_poly.pdbx_strand_id
1 'polypeptide(L)'
;MAPLPPSLKLRLPSALAAGLVAAALGASPAAAAAPSLGVTDPAANVTAATAVDTAAGQRTSARRRQLLVVFEKDVTEAEREEVAQAVGGEVLRTSGPYTRLIGLPDGVDVDAAVQRLDAREEVASAVPNHVARAAAYMPRDPGRSGVAGGWARDQWNFLAQFGVDAPEAWQNLIDVGRDGGRGSVVAVIDSGVAYRNSGRYRLSPDFSRSQFVRGYDFLRDDPYPMDASGHGTHIAGTIAERTGNATGVTGLAYGARIMPLRVLDADGLGDSDDMARAVRYAARNGADVINLSIEFDDSVGARDIPNLLKAIRYARGKKVDVIAAAGNSSLDTVPYPARAPGVIGVGATTDSGCLANFSNAGRFVDLVAPGGGRDAKVQGDSRCRDNDAGRDVVQFTFRGKASSFGLPDGYEGTSMAAPHVAATAALVRASGVLGADPKPKDVEYHLERTARPWGPRGLYGNGLVDAAAATEPRG
;
A
#
# COMPACT_ATOMS: atom_id res chain seq x y z
N MET A 1 -44.16 -26.86 1.69
CA MET A 1 -42.97 -26.20 2.26
C MET A 1 -41.77 -26.83 1.60
N ALA A 2 -41.19 -26.13 0.62
CA ALA A 2 -39.94 -26.55 0.00
C ALA A 2 -38.79 -26.17 0.93
N PRO A 3 -37.71 -26.96 1.06
CA PRO A 3 -36.57 -26.59 1.87
C PRO A 3 -35.86 -25.39 1.27
N LEU A 4 -35.48 -24.45 2.13
CA LEU A 4 -34.66 -23.29 1.77
C LEU A 4 -33.30 -23.77 1.21
N PRO A 5 -32.75 -23.12 0.17
CA PRO A 5 -31.43 -23.45 -0.35
C PRO A 5 -30.34 -23.21 0.72
N PRO A 6 -29.24 -23.98 0.70
CA PRO A 6 -28.16 -23.83 1.67
C PRO A 6 -27.56 -22.42 1.60
N SER A 7 -27.31 -21.83 2.77
CA SER A 7 -26.63 -20.53 2.92
C SER A 7 -25.27 -20.55 2.21
N LEU A 8 -25.05 -19.63 1.28
CA LEU A 8 -23.77 -19.40 0.63
C LEU A 8 -22.75 -18.91 1.67
N LYS A 9 -21.79 -19.76 1.99
CA LYS A 9 -20.76 -19.46 2.98
C LYS A 9 -19.56 -18.74 2.34
N LEU A 10 -19.15 -17.66 2.96
CA LEU A 10 -17.92 -16.93 2.71
C LEU A 10 -16.75 -17.65 3.40
N ARG A 11 -15.58 -17.62 2.78
CA ARG A 11 -14.37 -18.18 3.39
C ARG A 11 -13.33 -17.07 3.55
N LEU A 12 -12.62 -17.07 4.68
CA LEU A 12 -11.30 -16.44 4.77
C LEU A 12 -10.29 -17.34 4.04
N PRO A 13 -9.30 -16.76 3.37
CA PRO A 13 -8.21 -17.55 2.79
C PRO A 13 -7.51 -18.39 3.84
N SER A 14 -7.13 -19.60 3.47
CA SER A 14 -6.61 -20.66 4.36
C SER A 14 -5.15 -20.43 4.81
N ALA A 15 -4.81 -19.27 5.34
CA ALA A 15 -3.46 -18.99 5.86
C ALA A 15 -3.32 -19.28 7.38
N LEU A 16 -4.32 -19.85 8.04
CA LEU A 16 -4.34 -20.03 9.51
C LEU A 16 -4.34 -21.49 9.98
N ALA A 17 -3.87 -22.43 9.17
CA ALA A 17 -3.80 -23.84 9.55
C ALA A 17 -2.45 -24.46 9.25
N ALA A 18 -1.41 -24.09 10.00
CA ALA A 18 -0.25 -25.00 10.21
C ALA A 18 0.63 -24.48 11.36
N GLY A 19 0.71 -25.24 12.44
CA GLY A 19 1.78 -25.03 13.39
C GLY A 19 1.47 -25.27 14.86
N LEU A 20 1.03 -26.45 15.21
CA LEU A 20 1.17 -27.00 16.55
C LEU A 20 1.96 -28.31 16.46
N VAL A 21 3.27 -28.21 16.63
CA VAL A 21 4.11 -29.37 17.08
C VAL A 21 4.94 -28.88 18.24
N ALA A 22 4.64 -29.43 19.39
CA ALA A 22 5.43 -29.29 20.61
C ALA A 22 6.70 -30.14 20.53
N ALA A 23 7.82 -29.57 20.96
CA ALA A 23 8.94 -30.37 21.44
C ALA A 23 9.57 -29.66 22.64
N ALA A 24 9.59 -30.39 23.72
CA ALA A 24 10.15 -30.01 25.00
C ALA A 24 11.63 -30.45 25.13
N LEU A 25 12.30 -29.83 26.13
CA LEU A 25 13.47 -30.26 26.88
C LEU A 25 14.87 -29.80 26.47
N GLY A 26 15.46 -29.03 27.39
CA GLY A 26 16.83 -29.30 27.78
C GLY A 26 17.70 -28.11 28.16
N ALA A 27 17.73 -27.84 29.49
CA ALA A 27 18.91 -27.44 30.28
C ALA A 27 19.72 -26.15 29.98
N SER A 28 19.75 -25.28 30.99
CA SER A 28 20.77 -24.26 31.38
C SER A 28 22.09 -24.89 31.87
N PRO A 29 23.08 -24.11 32.36
CA PRO A 29 23.55 -22.75 32.04
C PRO A 29 25.09 -22.66 31.89
N ALA A 30 25.59 -21.52 31.40
CA ALA A 30 26.96 -21.12 31.78
C ALA A 30 27.12 -19.58 31.66
N ALA A 31 27.59 -19.01 32.73
CA ALA A 31 27.97 -17.62 32.84
C ALA A 31 29.30 -17.36 32.14
N ALA A 32 29.48 -16.22 31.51
CA ALA A 32 30.81 -15.59 31.34
C ALA A 32 30.71 -14.13 30.85
N ALA A 33 31.32 -13.28 31.65
CA ALA A 33 32.16 -12.11 31.33
C ALA A 33 31.69 -11.05 30.33
N ALA A 34 31.59 -9.81 30.79
CA ALA A 34 31.53 -8.58 30.02
C ALA A 34 32.85 -8.32 29.26
N PRO A 35 32.77 -7.80 28.03
CA PRO A 35 33.90 -7.16 27.40
C PRO A 35 33.80 -5.63 27.39
N SER A 36 34.96 -5.02 27.54
CA SER A 36 35.37 -3.64 27.55
C SER A 36 34.88 -2.82 26.35
N LEU A 37 34.52 -1.56 26.63
CA LEU A 37 34.27 -0.48 25.66
C LEU A 37 35.51 -0.26 24.76
N GLY A 38 35.38 -0.62 23.49
CA GLY A 38 36.25 -0.17 22.42
C GLY A 38 35.54 0.91 21.63
N VAL A 39 36.07 2.13 21.65
CA VAL A 39 35.70 3.23 20.81
C VAL A 39 36.07 2.86 19.36
N THR A 40 35.11 2.69 18.45
CA THR A 40 35.35 2.53 17.02
C THR A 40 34.93 3.77 16.28
N ASP A 41 35.81 4.21 15.41
CA ASP A 41 35.80 5.31 14.46
C ASP A 41 34.47 5.48 13.68
N PRO A 42 33.88 6.68 13.59
CA PRO A 42 32.61 6.92 12.87
C PRO A 42 32.70 6.90 11.34
N ALA A 43 33.88 6.65 10.75
CA ALA A 43 34.08 6.73 9.29
C ALA A 43 33.75 5.44 8.51
N ALA A 44 33.43 4.30 9.16
CA ALA A 44 33.27 3.01 8.49
C ALA A 44 31.81 2.65 8.08
N ASN A 45 30.82 3.51 8.34
CA ASN A 45 29.40 3.19 8.09
C ASN A 45 28.75 3.94 6.91
N VAL A 46 29.53 4.58 6.04
CA VAL A 46 28.96 5.36 4.90
C VAL A 46 28.90 4.57 3.57
N THR A 47 29.48 3.38 3.52
CA THR A 47 29.59 2.63 2.25
C THR A 47 28.49 1.59 1.97
N ALA A 48 27.50 1.43 2.86
CA ALA A 48 26.40 0.47 2.62
C ALA A 48 25.10 1.09 2.05
N ALA A 49 25.05 2.42 1.91
CA ALA A 49 23.86 3.12 1.43
C ALA A 49 23.84 3.41 -0.08
N THR A 50 24.92 3.12 -0.81
CA THR A 50 25.09 3.55 -2.21
C THR A 50 24.81 2.50 -3.28
N ALA A 51 24.28 1.32 -2.94
CA ALA A 51 24.05 0.24 -3.92
C ALA A 51 22.56 -0.10 -4.17
N VAL A 52 21.60 0.66 -3.66
CA VAL A 52 20.16 0.33 -3.75
C VAL A 52 19.37 1.25 -4.71
N ASP A 53 20.04 2.15 -5.43
CA ASP A 53 19.38 3.33 -6.02
C ASP A 53 19.29 3.34 -7.54
N THR A 54 19.20 2.21 -8.26
CA THR A 54 19.25 2.26 -9.72
C THR A 54 17.96 1.95 -10.48
N ALA A 55 16.89 1.49 -9.86
CA ALA A 55 15.65 1.21 -10.59
C ALA A 55 14.41 2.04 -10.14
N ALA A 56 14.31 2.40 -8.87
CA ALA A 56 13.22 3.24 -8.36
C ALA A 56 13.55 4.75 -8.39
N GLY A 57 14.86 5.10 -8.36
CA GLY A 57 15.34 6.49 -8.34
C GLY A 57 15.18 7.28 -9.63
N GLN A 58 14.91 6.63 -10.77
CA GLN A 58 14.86 7.33 -12.07
C GLN A 58 13.59 8.14 -12.33
N ARG A 59 12.55 8.06 -11.50
CA ARG A 59 11.26 8.73 -11.77
C ARG A 59 11.02 10.05 -11.04
N THR A 60 11.78 10.39 -10.00
CA THR A 60 11.43 11.50 -9.11
C THR A 60 12.51 12.55 -8.88
N SER A 61 13.74 12.35 -9.33
CA SER A 61 14.86 13.23 -8.97
C SER A 61 15.15 14.35 -9.96
N ALA A 62 14.65 14.29 -11.17
CA ALA A 62 14.85 15.39 -12.14
C ALA A 62 13.54 16.15 -12.33
N ARG A 63 13.58 17.50 -12.27
CA ARG A 63 12.50 18.31 -12.85
C ARG A 63 12.35 17.86 -14.28
N ARG A 64 11.17 17.32 -14.59
CA ARG A 64 10.88 16.71 -15.88
C ARG A 64 11.45 17.60 -16.99
N ARG A 65 12.44 17.04 -17.74
CA ARG A 65 13.01 17.66 -18.93
C ARG A 65 13.73 18.98 -18.73
N GLN A 66 14.46 19.12 -17.64
CA GLN A 66 15.37 20.25 -17.46
C GLN A 66 16.79 19.76 -17.24
N LEU A 67 17.74 20.41 -17.90
CA LEU A 67 19.17 20.16 -17.74
C LEU A 67 19.84 21.39 -17.12
N LEU A 68 20.79 21.15 -16.23
CA LEU A 68 21.72 22.17 -15.78
C LEU A 68 23.03 21.97 -16.57
N VAL A 69 23.37 22.95 -17.41
CA VAL A 69 24.53 22.90 -18.28
C VAL A 69 25.55 23.95 -17.84
N VAL A 70 26.75 23.51 -17.56
CA VAL A 70 27.91 24.36 -17.26
C VAL A 70 28.77 24.46 -18.51
N PHE A 71 29.05 25.66 -18.94
CA PHE A 71 29.84 25.95 -20.14
C PHE A 71 31.28 26.27 -19.78
N GLU A 72 32.19 26.04 -20.73
CA GLU A 72 33.55 26.52 -20.63
C GLU A 72 33.60 28.06 -20.61
N LYS A 73 34.72 28.64 -20.07
CA LYS A 73 34.80 30.07 -19.74
C LYS A 73 34.72 30.98 -20.97
N ASP A 74 35.22 30.52 -22.09
CA ASP A 74 35.37 31.35 -23.28
C ASP A 74 34.22 31.21 -24.28
N VAL A 75 33.15 30.49 -23.89
CA VAL A 75 31.95 30.23 -24.71
C VAL A 75 31.06 31.50 -24.70
N THR A 76 30.74 32.00 -25.89
CA THR A 76 29.86 33.14 -26.09
C THR A 76 28.38 32.80 -25.84
N GLU A 77 27.54 33.78 -25.64
CA GLU A 77 26.09 33.55 -25.43
C GLU A 77 25.42 32.95 -26.66
N ALA A 78 25.87 33.29 -27.88
CA ALA A 78 25.36 32.71 -29.12
C ALA A 78 25.68 31.18 -29.20
N GLU A 79 26.88 30.78 -28.83
CA GLU A 79 27.27 29.37 -28.78
C GLU A 79 26.50 28.61 -27.71
N ARG A 80 26.17 29.20 -26.55
CA ARG A 80 25.34 28.59 -25.51
C ARG A 80 23.91 28.34 -25.98
N GLU A 81 23.34 29.29 -26.76
CA GLU A 81 22.02 29.07 -27.37
C GLU A 81 22.07 27.98 -28.43
N GLU A 82 23.14 27.89 -29.24
CA GLU A 82 23.32 26.84 -30.23
C GLU A 82 23.43 25.44 -29.56
N VAL A 83 24.14 25.36 -28.43
CA VAL A 83 24.26 24.14 -27.62
C VAL A 83 22.87 23.73 -27.10
N ALA A 84 22.04 24.65 -26.61
CA ALA A 84 20.70 24.31 -26.17
C ALA A 84 19.83 23.81 -27.33
N GLN A 85 19.92 24.45 -28.51
CA GLN A 85 19.19 24.05 -29.72
C GLN A 85 19.62 22.66 -30.24
N ALA A 86 20.88 22.24 -30.03
CA ALA A 86 21.39 20.94 -30.46
C ALA A 86 20.64 19.74 -29.82
N VAL A 87 19.97 19.96 -28.69
CA VAL A 87 19.08 18.98 -28.04
C VAL A 87 17.60 19.36 -28.18
N GLY A 88 17.28 20.33 -29.04
CA GLY A 88 15.93 20.87 -29.20
C GLY A 88 15.43 21.65 -27.99
N GLY A 89 16.33 22.02 -27.08
CA GLY A 89 16.00 22.72 -25.84
C GLY A 89 16.00 24.24 -25.96
N GLU A 90 15.46 24.88 -24.92
CA GLU A 90 15.47 26.34 -24.77
C GLU A 90 16.12 26.75 -23.43
N VAL A 91 16.79 27.86 -23.39
CA VAL A 91 17.36 28.41 -22.14
C VAL A 91 16.25 29.01 -21.30
N LEU A 92 15.89 28.35 -20.20
CA LEU A 92 14.85 28.79 -19.27
C LEU A 92 15.36 29.81 -18.28
N ARG A 93 16.62 29.70 -17.87
CA ARG A 93 17.21 30.58 -16.85
C ARG A 93 18.74 30.56 -16.90
N THR A 94 19.34 31.73 -16.68
CA THR A 94 20.75 31.89 -16.35
C THR A 94 20.94 31.66 -14.86
N SER A 95 21.71 30.65 -14.47
CA SER A 95 21.94 30.25 -13.06
C SER A 95 23.34 30.69 -12.56
N GLY A 96 24.14 31.32 -13.40
CA GLY A 96 25.48 31.82 -13.11
C GLY A 96 26.19 32.25 -14.38
N PRO A 97 27.44 32.79 -14.31
CA PRO A 97 28.15 33.32 -15.46
C PRO A 97 28.36 32.24 -16.54
N TYR A 98 28.52 31.00 -16.15
CA TYR A 98 28.77 29.86 -17.06
C TYR A 98 27.68 28.80 -17.03
N THR A 99 26.56 29.01 -16.30
CA THR A 99 25.56 27.98 -16.08
C THR A 99 24.21 28.40 -16.65
N ARG A 100 23.58 27.49 -17.42
CA ARG A 100 22.23 27.67 -17.96
C ARG A 100 21.34 26.50 -17.55
N LEU A 101 20.10 26.84 -17.22
CA LEU A 101 19.01 25.84 -17.09
C LEU A 101 18.33 25.74 -18.45
N ILE A 102 18.38 24.55 -19.05
CA ILE A 102 17.81 24.27 -20.38
C ILE A 102 16.58 23.40 -20.20
N GLY A 103 15.46 23.80 -20.80
CA GLY A 103 14.23 23.01 -20.92
C GLY A 103 14.28 22.15 -22.18
N LEU A 104 13.89 20.88 -22.08
CA LEU A 104 13.78 19.96 -23.21
C LEU A 104 12.32 19.79 -23.65
N PRO A 105 12.03 19.68 -24.94
CA PRO A 105 10.67 19.46 -25.44
C PRO A 105 10.17 18.05 -25.14
N ASP A 106 8.85 17.85 -25.32
CA ASP A 106 8.21 16.57 -25.16
C ASP A 106 8.79 15.53 -26.13
N GLY A 107 9.09 14.31 -25.60
CA GLY A 107 9.63 13.19 -26.37
C GLY A 107 11.16 13.08 -26.43
N VAL A 108 11.90 14.08 -25.95
CA VAL A 108 13.37 14.00 -25.87
C VAL A 108 13.75 13.15 -24.65
N ASP A 109 14.64 12.18 -24.86
CA ASP A 109 15.26 11.40 -23.79
C ASP A 109 16.31 12.26 -23.07
N VAL A 110 16.18 12.38 -21.74
CA VAL A 110 17.03 13.25 -20.91
C VAL A 110 18.47 12.75 -20.87
N ASP A 111 18.66 11.44 -20.72
CA ASP A 111 20.00 10.85 -20.60
C ASP A 111 20.74 10.94 -21.94
N ALA A 112 20.04 10.71 -23.05
CA ALA A 112 20.61 10.92 -24.39
C ALA A 112 20.96 12.38 -24.66
N ALA A 113 20.16 13.34 -24.16
CA ALA A 113 20.45 14.75 -24.27
C ALA A 113 21.71 15.12 -23.44
N VAL A 114 21.83 14.63 -22.21
CA VAL A 114 23.03 14.79 -21.37
C VAL A 114 24.27 14.30 -22.12
N GLN A 115 24.27 13.04 -22.58
CA GLN A 115 25.41 12.46 -23.31
C GLN A 115 25.80 13.27 -24.55
N ARG A 116 24.81 13.81 -25.29
CA ARG A 116 25.06 14.64 -26.47
C ARG A 116 25.68 15.97 -26.10
N LEU A 117 25.29 16.56 -24.98
CA LEU A 117 25.84 17.83 -24.51
C LEU A 117 27.22 17.66 -23.88
N ASP A 118 27.45 16.63 -23.07
CA ASP A 118 28.76 16.35 -22.48
C ASP A 118 29.85 16.02 -23.52
N ALA A 119 29.45 15.61 -24.74
CA ALA A 119 30.37 15.36 -25.84
C ALA A 119 30.84 16.63 -26.58
N ARG A 120 30.34 17.81 -26.22
CA ARG A 120 30.66 19.09 -26.88
C ARG A 120 31.81 19.81 -26.17
N GLU A 121 32.72 20.38 -26.93
CA GLU A 121 33.88 21.13 -26.39
C GLU A 121 33.47 22.39 -25.61
N GLU A 122 32.31 22.96 -25.92
CA GLU A 122 31.78 24.17 -25.26
C GLU A 122 31.19 23.86 -23.87
N VAL A 123 30.95 22.58 -23.53
CA VAL A 123 30.27 22.13 -22.32
C VAL A 123 31.25 21.50 -21.34
N ALA A 124 31.40 22.14 -20.18
CA ALA A 124 32.17 21.58 -19.08
C ALA A 124 31.44 20.43 -18.36
N SER A 125 30.12 20.51 -18.26
CA SER A 125 29.27 19.40 -17.78
C SER A 125 27.78 19.65 -18.07
N ALA A 126 27.03 18.59 -18.32
CA ALA A 126 25.58 18.61 -18.39
C ALA A 126 25.00 17.56 -17.44
N VAL A 127 24.02 17.94 -16.64
CA VAL A 127 23.34 17.03 -15.70
C VAL A 127 21.84 17.32 -15.68
N PRO A 128 20.99 16.32 -15.39
CA PRO A 128 19.57 16.57 -15.12
C PRO A 128 19.41 17.54 -13.95
N ASN A 129 18.44 18.47 -14.06
CA ASN A 129 18.10 19.36 -12.94
C ASN A 129 17.35 18.56 -11.86
N HIS A 130 18.07 18.05 -10.88
CA HIS A 130 17.51 17.24 -9.80
C HIS A 130 16.63 18.05 -8.86
N VAL A 131 15.51 17.47 -8.46
CA VAL A 131 14.62 18.05 -7.45
C VAL A 131 15.15 17.71 -6.07
N ALA A 132 15.50 18.72 -5.29
CA ALA A 132 15.70 18.53 -3.85
C ALA A 132 14.33 18.62 -3.16
N ARG A 133 14.04 17.63 -2.31
CA ARG A 133 12.86 17.62 -1.46
C ARG A 133 13.26 17.67 0.00
N ALA A 134 12.36 18.17 0.86
CA ALA A 134 12.50 17.91 2.28
C ALA A 134 12.52 16.40 2.53
N ALA A 135 13.25 15.94 3.53
CA ALA A 135 13.23 14.52 3.90
C ALA A 135 11.80 14.09 4.19
N ALA A 136 11.36 12.97 3.59
CA ALA A 136 10.00 12.45 3.77
C ALA A 136 9.71 12.17 5.25
N TYR A 137 8.46 12.33 5.65
CA TYR A 137 8.02 12.05 7.02
C TYR A 137 8.22 10.57 7.35
N MET A 138 8.98 10.31 8.41
CA MET A 138 9.23 8.96 8.94
C MET A 138 8.69 8.85 10.37
N PRO A 139 7.66 8.03 10.60
CA PRO A 139 7.14 7.75 11.94
C PRO A 139 8.19 7.19 12.88
N ARG A 140 7.97 7.37 14.19
CA ARG A 140 8.89 6.88 15.24
C ARG A 140 8.39 5.61 15.93
N ASP A 141 7.37 4.94 15.38
CA ASP A 141 6.81 3.72 15.96
C ASP A 141 7.87 2.62 16.03
N PRO A 142 7.92 1.87 17.15
CA PRO A 142 9.10 1.06 17.47
C PRO A 142 9.19 -0.26 16.72
N GLY A 143 8.10 -0.76 16.15
CA GLY A 143 8.05 -2.10 15.57
C GLY A 143 8.39 -3.20 16.59
N ARG A 144 8.82 -4.34 16.10
CA ARG A 144 9.29 -5.47 16.90
C ARG A 144 10.60 -5.19 17.64
N SER A 145 11.40 -4.27 17.13
CA SER A 145 12.70 -3.92 17.72
C SER A 145 12.58 -3.12 19.01
N GLY A 146 11.43 -2.50 19.28
CA GLY A 146 11.26 -1.59 20.42
C GLY A 146 12.01 -0.26 20.29
N VAL A 147 12.69 -0.01 19.16
CA VAL A 147 13.48 1.20 18.91
C VAL A 147 12.71 2.15 18.00
N ALA A 148 12.74 3.45 18.29
CA ALA A 148 12.07 4.47 17.51
C ALA A 148 12.44 4.36 16.01
N GLY A 149 11.41 4.28 15.15
CA GLY A 149 11.55 4.07 13.70
C GLY A 149 11.70 2.61 13.27
N GLY A 150 11.63 1.66 14.21
CA GLY A 150 11.79 0.22 13.96
C GLY A 150 10.70 -0.37 13.04
N TRP A 151 9.55 0.29 12.96
CA TRP A 151 8.46 -0.08 12.04
C TRP A 151 8.94 -0.28 10.59
N ALA A 152 9.86 0.56 10.11
CA ALA A 152 10.34 0.50 8.74
C ALA A 152 11.08 -0.83 8.41
N ARG A 153 11.63 -1.50 9.44
CA ARG A 153 12.23 -2.81 9.30
C ARG A 153 11.15 -3.90 9.18
N ASP A 154 10.04 -3.74 9.87
CA ASP A 154 8.96 -4.73 9.92
C ASP A 154 7.99 -4.57 8.75
N GLN A 155 7.64 -3.33 8.40
CA GLN A 155 6.66 -2.99 7.36
C GLN A 155 7.34 -2.65 6.02
N TRP A 156 7.99 -3.64 5.41
CA TRP A 156 8.56 -3.53 4.06
C TRP A 156 7.52 -3.07 3.02
N ASN A 157 6.27 -3.47 3.25
CA ASN A 157 5.10 -3.18 2.44
C ASN A 157 4.80 -1.68 2.30
N PHE A 158 5.33 -0.83 3.17
CA PHE A 158 5.17 0.63 3.10
C PHE A 158 6.35 1.35 2.44
N LEU A 159 7.46 0.65 2.20
CA LEU A 159 8.65 1.27 1.60
C LEU A 159 8.61 1.25 0.07
N ALA A 160 9.45 2.09 -0.58
CA ALA A 160 9.37 2.36 -2.00
C ALA A 160 9.66 1.16 -2.92
N GLN A 161 10.58 0.26 -2.56
CA GLN A 161 11.11 -0.75 -3.49
C GLN A 161 10.04 -1.74 -3.96
N PHE A 162 9.46 -2.51 -3.04
CA PHE A 162 8.43 -3.52 -3.28
C PHE A 162 7.11 -3.22 -2.56
N GLY A 163 7.07 -2.14 -1.80
CA GLY A 163 5.90 -1.62 -1.11
C GLY A 163 5.25 -0.45 -1.84
N VAL A 164 4.40 0.28 -1.15
CA VAL A 164 3.52 1.32 -1.72
C VAL A 164 4.08 2.74 -1.68
N ASP A 165 5.32 2.93 -1.21
CA ASP A 165 5.97 4.24 -1.03
C ASP A 165 5.19 5.20 -0.12
N ALA A 166 4.91 4.73 1.08
CA ALA A 166 4.15 5.46 2.08
C ALA A 166 4.85 6.75 2.59
N PRO A 167 6.18 6.78 2.86
CA PRO A 167 6.83 7.98 3.37
C PRO A 167 6.63 9.20 2.49
N GLU A 168 6.78 9.05 1.18
CA GLU A 168 6.57 10.16 0.24
C GLU A 168 5.08 10.53 0.14
N ALA A 169 4.18 9.54 0.14
CA ALA A 169 2.74 9.80 0.19
C ALA A 169 2.35 10.59 1.44
N TRP A 170 2.90 10.25 2.60
CA TRP A 170 2.64 10.98 3.84
C TRP A 170 3.13 12.43 3.76
N GLN A 171 4.30 12.67 3.16
CA GLN A 171 4.80 14.03 2.96
C GLN A 171 3.87 14.83 2.05
N ASN A 172 3.41 14.25 0.93
CA ASN A 172 2.44 14.90 0.04
C ASN A 172 1.16 15.32 0.79
N LEU A 173 0.67 14.49 1.71
CA LEU A 173 -0.53 14.79 2.51
C LEU A 173 -0.25 15.85 3.59
N ILE A 174 0.93 15.83 4.22
CA ILE A 174 1.36 16.83 5.20
C ILE A 174 1.43 18.21 4.52
N ASP A 175 2.01 18.29 3.34
CA ASP A 175 2.18 19.53 2.58
C ASP A 175 0.85 20.22 2.24
N VAL A 176 -0.24 19.44 2.14
CA VAL A 176 -1.59 19.97 1.90
C VAL A 176 -2.46 20.00 3.18
N GLY A 177 -1.88 19.76 4.36
CA GLY A 177 -2.58 19.82 5.65
C GLY A 177 -3.60 18.69 5.86
N ARG A 178 -3.36 17.53 5.23
CA ARG A 178 -4.23 16.34 5.28
C ARG A 178 -3.51 15.11 5.81
N ASP A 179 -2.66 15.28 6.80
CA ASP A 179 -1.78 14.27 7.40
C ASP A 179 -2.44 12.90 7.45
N GLY A 180 -1.80 11.91 6.81
CA GLY A 180 -2.25 10.52 6.78
C GLY A 180 -3.68 10.31 6.28
N GLY A 181 -4.18 11.16 5.39
CA GLY A 181 -5.54 11.00 4.83
C GLY A 181 -6.66 11.54 5.73
N ARG A 182 -6.37 12.49 6.60
CA ARG A 182 -7.36 13.12 7.49
C ARG A 182 -8.57 13.64 6.72
N GLY A 183 -9.75 13.22 7.16
CA GLY A 183 -11.03 13.57 6.57
C GLY A 183 -11.71 12.41 5.85
N SER A 184 -10.97 11.36 5.49
CA SER A 184 -11.52 10.17 4.84
C SER A 184 -12.08 9.17 5.85
N VAL A 185 -13.06 8.38 5.43
CA VAL A 185 -13.65 7.26 6.18
C VAL A 185 -13.54 5.98 5.35
N VAL A 186 -12.87 4.97 5.90
CA VAL A 186 -12.76 3.64 5.27
C VAL A 186 -13.61 2.63 6.03
N ALA A 187 -14.57 2.02 5.36
CA ALA A 187 -15.34 0.91 5.91
C ALA A 187 -14.55 -0.40 5.74
N VAL A 188 -14.29 -1.07 6.85
CA VAL A 188 -13.70 -2.41 6.90
C VAL A 188 -14.83 -3.41 7.13
N ILE A 189 -15.24 -4.10 6.05
CA ILE A 189 -16.26 -5.14 6.08
C ILE A 189 -15.54 -6.48 6.23
N ASP A 190 -15.53 -7.02 7.46
CA ASP A 190 -14.66 -8.14 7.85
C ASP A 190 -15.16 -8.83 9.14
N SER A 191 -14.28 -9.44 9.94
CA SER A 191 -14.56 -10.08 11.23
C SER A 191 -14.84 -9.12 12.39
N GLY A 192 -14.87 -7.81 12.13
CA GLY A 192 -14.94 -6.74 13.13
C GLY A 192 -13.58 -6.10 13.37
N VAL A 193 -13.48 -5.19 14.35
CA VAL A 193 -12.23 -4.52 14.73
C VAL A 193 -12.13 -4.41 16.25
N ALA A 194 -10.92 -4.41 16.78
CA ALA A 194 -10.61 -4.20 18.21
C ALA A 194 -10.68 -2.70 18.57
N TYR A 195 -11.86 -2.09 18.50
CA TYR A 195 -12.08 -0.63 18.55
C TYR A 195 -12.52 -0.10 19.91
N ARG A 196 -12.81 -0.97 20.89
CA ARG A 196 -13.27 -0.58 22.23
C ARG A 196 -13.08 -1.68 23.27
N ASN A 197 -13.11 -1.28 24.56
CA ASN A 197 -13.19 -2.21 25.67
C ASN A 197 -14.65 -2.61 25.92
N SER A 198 -14.96 -3.93 25.91
CA SER A 198 -16.29 -4.46 26.19
C SER A 198 -16.20 -5.95 26.57
N GLY A 199 -16.58 -6.34 27.78
CA GLY A 199 -16.47 -7.70 28.25
C GLY A 199 -15.04 -8.26 28.11
N ARG A 200 -14.89 -9.32 27.33
CA ARG A 200 -13.57 -9.95 27.03
C ARG A 200 -12.76 -9.19 25.98
N TYR A 201 -13.37 -8.30 25.23
CA TYR A 201 -12.74 -7.56 24.15
C TYR A 201 -11.98 -6.35 24.67
N ARG A 202 -10.89 -5.99 24.04
CA ARG A 202 -10.10 -4.80 24.35
C ARG A 202 -9.92 -3.94 23.11
N LEU A 203 -9.81 -2.63 23.33
CA LEU A 203 -9.31 -1.70 22.31
C LEU A 203 -7.86 -2.07 22.03
N SER A 204 -7.48 -2.20 20.76
CA SER A 204 -6.07 -2.35 20.39
C SER A 204 -5.27 -1.15 20.91
N PRO A 205 -4.14 -1.37 21.59
CA PRO A 205 -3.28 -0.29 22.09
C PRO A 205 -2.78 0.65 21.00
N ASP A 206 -2.74 0.17 19.76
CA ASP A 206 -2.27 0.94 18.62
C ASP A 206 -3.40 1.64 17.83
N PHE A 207 -4.60 1.69 18.43
CA PHE A 207 -5.69 2.52 17.97
C PHE A 207 -6.13 3.54 19.01
N SER A 208 -6.73 4.63 18.54
CA SER A 208 -7.48 5.59 19.36
C SER A 208 -8.97 5.44 19.06
N ARG A 209 -9.82 5.58 20.09
CA ARG A 209 -11.28 5.57 19.90
C ARG A 209 -11.77 6.65 18.92
N SER A 210 -11.08 7.76 18.81
CA SER A 210 -11.40 8.86 17.89
C SER A 210 -11.20 8.50 16.42
N GLN A 211 -10.45 7.43 16.13
CA GLN A 211 -10.26 6.94 14.76
C GLN A 211 -11.46 6.13 14.24
N PHE A 212 -12.42 5.81 15.11
CA PHE A 212 -13.57 5.01 14.72
C PHE A 212 -14.84 5.83 14.59
N VAL A 213 -15.57 5.59 13.51
CA VAL A 213 -16.96 6.03 13.35
C VAL A 213 -17.93 4.90 13.72
N ARG A 214 -19.23 5.17 13.73
CA ARG A 214 -20.24 4.18 14.12
C ARG A 214 -20.21 2.99 13.15
N GLY A 215 -19.88 1.81 13.70
CA GLY A 215 -19.94 0.54 13.01
C GLY A 215 -21.19 -0.28 13.30
N TYR A 216 -21.25 -1.53 12.78
CA TYR A 216 -22.37 -2.45 13.00
C TYR A 216 -21.93 -3.92 12.89
N ASP A 217 -22.48 -4.78 13.74
CA ASP A 217 -22.32 -6.25 13.69
C ASP A 217 -23.55 -6.86 13.01
N PHE A 218 -23.41 -7.33 11.78
CA PHE A 218 -24.50 -7.90 10.99
C PHE A 218 -24.82 -9.35 11.40
N LEU A 219 -23.86 -10.04 12.02
CA LEU A 219 -24.08 -11.42 12.53
C LEU A 219 -24.93 -11.43 13.79
N ARG A 220 -24.84 -10.39 14.62
CA ARG A 220 -25.57 -10.27 15.87
C ARG A 220 -26.70 -9.25 15.83
N ASP A 221 -26.77 -8.49 14.74
CA ASP A 221 -27.72 -7.39 14.53
C ASP A 221 -27.63 -6.32 15.63
N ASP A 222 -26.38 -5.92 15.99
CA ASP A 222 -26.11 -4.96 17.06
C ASP A 222 -25.04 -3.92 16.65
N PRO A 223 -24.91 -2.76 17.39
CA PRO A 223 -23.93 -1.72 17.05
C PRO A 223 -22.51 -2.01 17.57
N TYR A 224 -22.13 -3.26 17.83
CA TYR A 224 -20.87 -3.62 18.48
C TYR A 224 -20.02 -4.60 17.65
N PRO A 225 -19.48 -4.19 16.51
CA PRO A 225 -18.68 -5.03 15.61
C PRO A 225 -17.30 -5.37 16.19
N MET A 226 -17.31 -6.10 17.31
CA MET A 226 -16.10 -6.54 18.00
C MET A 226 -15.44 -7.68 17.23
N ASP A 227 -14.14 -7.57 17.00
CA ASP A 227 -13.36 -8.61 16.36
C ASP A 227 -13.16 -9.82 17.29
N ALA A 228 -13.37 -11.02 16.77
CA ALA A 228 -13.12 -12.27 17.47
C ALA A 228 -12.05 -13.15 16.79
N SER A 229 -11.62 -12.75 15.59
CA SER A 229 -10.63 -13.43 14.76
C SER A 229 -9.24 -12.78 14.85
N GLY A 230 -9.17 -11.46 14.76
CA GLY A 230 -7.95 -10.66 14.60
C GLY A 230 -7.68 -10.24 13.16
N HIS A 231 -8.38 -10.85 12.16
CA HIS A 231 -8.20 -10.54 10.76
C HIS A 231 -8.66 -9.12 10.44
N GLY A 232 -9.89 -8.74 10.79
CA GLY A 232 -10.39 -7.38 10.54
C GLY A 232 -9.62 -6.31 11.31
N THR A 233 -9.08 -6.62 12.49
CA THR A 233 -8.18 -5.71 13.23
C THR A 233 -6.87 -5.51 12.47
N HIS A 234 -6.28 -6.57 11.89
CA HIS A 234 -5.09 -6.49 11.06
C HIS A 234 -5.34 -5.62 9.81
N ILE A 235 -6.45 -5.87 9.10
CA ILE A 235 -6.87 -5.08 7.93
C ILE A 235 -7.01 -3.60 8.27
N ALA A 236 -7.73 -3.30 9.38
CA ALA A 236 -7.88 -1.94 9.87
C ALA A 236 -6.53 -1.30 10.25
N GLY A 237 -5.59 -2.10 10.75
CA GLY A 237 -4.22 -1.68 11.05
C GLY A 237 -3.46 -1.24 9.81
N THR A 238 -3.46 -2.05 8.76
CA THR A 238 -2.83 -1.69 7.48
C THR A 238 -3.39 -0.37 6.93
N ILE A 239 -4.69 -0.12 7.10
CA ILE A 239 -5.33 1.11 6.65
C ILE A 239 -4.96 2.29 7.56
N ALA A 240 -5.21 2.20 8.87
CA ALA A 240 -5.21 3.39 9.73
C ALA A 240 -4.70 3.13 11.15
N GLU A 241 -3.74 2.24 11.35
CA GLU A 241 -3.09 2.10 12.65
C GLU A 241 -2.47 3.43 13.07
N ARG A 242 -2.43 3.68 14.34
CA ARG A 242 -2.03 4.97 14.89
C ARG A 242 -0.52 5.15 14.72
N THR A 243 -0.13 6.29 14.21
CA THR A 243 1.23 6.60 13.82
C THR A 243 1.88 7.60 14.76
N GLY A 244 3.19 7.43 15.07
CA GLY A 244 3.96 8.33 15.91
C GLY A 244 3.59 8.28 17.39
N ASN A 245 3.03 7.17 17.86
CA ASN A 245 2.52 7.01 19.24
C ASN A 245 3.44 6.18 20.14
N ALA A 246 4.62 5.80 19.64
CA ALA A 246 5.62 4.95 20.33
C ALA A 246 5.07 3.55 20.70
N THR A 247 4.10 3.05 19.96
CA THR A 247 3.49 1.72 20.14
C THR A 247 3.42 1.03 18.77
N GLY A 248 3.62 -0.28 18.70
CA GLY A 248 3.40 -1.11 17.53
C GLY A 248 4.08 -0.62 16.26
N VAL A 249 3.29 -0.43 15.22
CA VAL A 249 3.71 -0.05 13.86
C VAL A 249 2.85 1.08 13.31
N THR A 250 2.77 1.29 12.00
CA THR A 250 2.01 2.41 11.42
C THR A 250 0.97 1.94 10.41
N GLY A 251 -0.11 2.73 10.23
CA GLY A 251 -1.08 2.57 9.16
C GLY A 251 -0.77 3.48 7.97
N LEU A 252 -1.13 3.04 6.75
CA LEU A 252 -0.86 3.80 5.53
C LEU A 252 -1.66 5.11 5.49
N ALA A 253 -2.94 5.07 5.82
CA ALA A 253 -3.82 6.24 5.93
C ALA A 253 -4.15 6.53 7.40
N TYR A 254 -3.12 6.71 8.24
CA TYR A 254 -3.21 6.81 9.71
C TYR A 254 -4.12 7.95 10.22
N GLY A 255 -4.40 8.94 9.40
CA GLY A 255 -5.30 10.04 9.70
C GLY A 255 -6.76 9.78 9.28
N ALA A 256 -7.02 8.72 8.52
CA ALA A 256 -8.37 8.31 8.16
C ALA A 256 -9.13 7.72 9.37
N ARG A 257 -10.45 7.69 9.28
CA ARG A 257 -11.30 7.01 10.26
C ARG A 257 -11.79 5.67 9.73
N ILE A 258 -11.91 4.70 10.61
CA ILE A 258 -12.40 3.36 10.30
C ILE A 258 -13.88 3.23 10.68
N MET A 259 -14.67 2.66 9.77
CA MET A 259 -16.03 2.19 10.02
C MET A 259 -16.00 0.66 10.11
N PRO A 260 -15.96 0.06 11.31
CA PRO A 260 -15.92 -1.39 11.46
C PRO A 260 -17.30 -2.00 11.17
N LEU A 261 -17.37 -2.95 10.24
CA LEU A 261 -18.61 -3.63 9.84
C LEU A 261 -18.37 -5.14 9.86
N ARG A 262 -18.97 -5.82 10.83
CA ARG A 262 -18.75 -7.23 11.03
C ARG A 262 -19.75 -8.06 10.25
N VAL A 263 -19.22 -8.89 9.35
CA VAL A 263 -19.95 -9.89 8.52
C VAL A 263 -19.35 -11.27 8.58
N LEU A 264 -18.17 -11.43 9.21
CA LEU A 264 -17.49 -12.71 9.38
C LEU A 264 -17.45 -13.12 10.85
N ASP A 265 -17.64 -14.40 11.12
CA ASP A 265 -17.47 -15.00 12.45
C ASP A 265 -16.00 -15.19 12.83
N ALA A 266 -15.71 -15.93 13.91
CA ALA A 266 -14.35 -16.19 14.37
C ALA A 266 -13.57 -17.14 13.44
N ASP A 267 -14.29 -17.95 12.67
CA ASP A 267 -13.72 -18.91 11.72
C ASP A 267 -13.61 -18.32 10.31
N GLY A 268 -13.97 -17.03 10.16
CA GLY A 268 -13.91 -16.31 8.90
C GLY A 268 -15.06 -16.59 7.94
N LEU A 269 -16.15 -17.10 8.44
CA LEU A 269 -17.33 -17.43 7.64
C LEU A 269 -18.41 -16.36 7.78
N GLY A 270 -19.08 -16.08 6.66
CA GLY A 270 -20.19 -15.14 6.59
C GLY A 270 -21.08 -15.42 5.38
N ASP A 271 -22.08 -14.57 5.12
CA ASP A 271 -22.97 -14.75 3.99
C ASP A 271 -23.12 -13.50 3.12
N SER A 272 -23.66 -13.68 1.92
CA SER A 272 -23.80 -12.64 0.92
C SER A 272 -24.85 -11.58 1.26
N ASP A 273 -25.84 -11.87 2.08
CA ASP A 273 -26.87 -10.91 2.48
C ASP A 273 -26.33 -9.94 3.52
N ASP A 274 -25.65 -10.45 4.55
CA ASP A 274 -24.98 -9.59 5.54
C ASP A 274 -23.93 -8.70 4.89
N MET A 275 -23.16 -9.22 3.92
CA MET A 275 -22.24 -8.41 3.14
C MET A 275 -22.97 -7.32 2.34
N ALA A 276 -24.09 -7.64 1.69
CA ALA A 276 -24.91 -6.66 0.96
C ALA A 276 -25.48 -5.58 1.88
N ARG A 277 -25.91 -5.96 3.09
CA ARG A 277 -26.38 -5.03 4.15
C ARG A 277 -25.24 -4.12 4.60
N ALA A 278 -24.04 -4.67 4.83
CA ALA A 278 -22.86 -3.93 5.24
C ALA A 278 -22.40 -2.91 4.19
N VAL A 279 -22.34 -3.29 2.90
CA VAL A 279 -22.01 -2.37 1.79
C VAL A 279 -23.03 -1.21 1.72
N ARG A 280 -24.34 -1.49 1.88
CA ARG A 280 -25.36 -0.43 1.91
C ARG A 280 -25.22 0.47 3.14
N TYR A 281 -24.91 -0.12 4.30
CA TYR A 281 -24.68 0.61 5.54
C TYR A 281 -23.51 1.56 5.39
N ALA A 282 -22.35 1.08 4.91
CA ALA A 282 -21.18 1.90 4.65
C ALA A 282 -21.51 3.13 3.79
N ALA A 283 -22.19 2.89 2.66
CA ALA A 283 -22.55 3.95 1.72
C ALA A 283 -23.59 4.96 2.25
N ARG A 284 -24.44 4.56 3.19
CA ARG A 284 -25.43 5.44 3.83
C ARG A 284 -24.86 6.24 4.99
N ASN A 285 -23.79 5.75 5.61
CA ASN A 285 -23.20 6.34 6.81
C ASN A 285 -21.87 7.06 6.53
N GLY A 286 -21.61 7.44 5.28
CA GLY A 286 -20.54 8.34 4.92
C GLY A 286 -19.16 7.69 4.84
N ALA A 287 -19.08 6.42 4.42
CA ALA A 287 -17.83 5.84 4.00
C ALA A 287 -17.43 6.42 2.63
N ASP A 288 -16.15 6.75 2.46
CA ASP A 288 -15.55 7.16 1.20
C ASP A 288 -15.01 5.95 0.43
N VAL A 289 -14.53 4.95 1.18
CA VAL A 289 -13.93 3.73 0.66
C VAL A 289 -14.48 2.53 1.41
N ILE A 290 -14.71 1.42 0.72
CA ILE A 290 -15.05 0.11 1.29
C ILE A 290 -13.92 -0.86 0.95
N ASN A 291 -13.38 -1.52 1.97
CA ASN A 291 -12.47 -2.64 1.85
C ASN A 291 -13.19 -3.96 2.11
N LEU A 292 -13.07 -4.90 1.17
CA LEU A 292 -13.60 -6.26 1.21
C LEU A 292 -12.44 -7.25 1.09
N SER A 293 -11.80 -7.58 2.21
CA SER A 293 -10.76 -8.62 2.27
C SER A 293 -11.38 -10.02 2.38
N ILE A 294 -12.30 -10.32 1.46
CA ILE A 294 -13.20 -11.49 1.47
C ILE A 294 -13.36 -12.01 0.04
N GLU A 295 -13.49 -13.33 -0.10
CA GLU A 295 -13.79 -13.99 -1.37
C GLU A 295 -14.93 -15.02 -1.21
N PHE A 296 -15.68 -15.23 -2.28
CA PHE A 296 -16.59 -16.37 -2.40
C PHE A 296 -15.87 -17.54 -3.04
N ASP A 297 -16.46 -18.73 -2.91
CA ASP A 297 -16.06 -19.89 -3.70
C ASP A 297 -16.16 -19.58 -5.20
N ASP A 298 -15.26 -20.15 -6.02
CA ASP A 298 -15.18 -19.88 -7.46
C ASP A 298 -16.44 -20.25 -8.24
N SER A 299 -17.22 -21.18 -7.70
CA SER A 299 -18.51 -21.61 -8.28
C SER A 299 -19.60 -20.56 -8.18
N VAL A 300 -19.42 -19.54 -7.31
CA VAL A 300 -20.43 -18.50 -7.09
C VAL A 300 -20.47 -17.53 -8.26
N GLY A 301 -21.61 -17.49 -8.94
CA GLY A 301 -21.87 -16.60 -10.07
C GLY A 301 -22.65 -15.33 -9.71
N ALA A 302 -22.76 -14.42 -10.67
CA ALA A 302 -23.52 -13.18 -10.47
C ALA A 302 -25.02 -13.40 -10.11
N ARG A 303 -25.59 -14.52 -10.54
CA ARG A 303 -26.99 -14.89 -10.28
C ARG A 303 -27.23 -15.31 -8.84
N ASP A 304 -26.18 -15.74 -8.16
CA ASP A 304 -26.25 -16.26 -6.79
C ASP A 304 -26.18 -15.14 -5.75
N ILE A 305 -25.63 -13.98 -6.12
CA ILE A 305 -25.39 -12.81 -5.23
C ILE A 305 -26.02 -11.50 -5.75
N PRO A 306 -27.27 -11.51 -6.27
CA PRO A 306 -27.85 -10.32 -6.92
C PRO A 306 -28.00 -9.14 -5.96
N ASN A 307 -28.23 -9.41 -4.65
CA ASN A 307 -28.35 -8.36 -3.63
C ASN A 307 -27.01 -7.64 -3.37
N LEU A 308 -25.91 -8.38 -3.33
CA LEU A 308 -24.56 -7.82 -3.17
C LEU A 308 -24.19 -6.95 -4.37
N LEU A 309 -24.42 -7.45 -5.60
CA LEU A 309 -24.14 -6.67 -6.81
C LEU A 309 -24.99 -5.38 -6.90
N LYS A 310 -26.25 -5.41 -6.40
CA LYS A 310 -27.08 -4.20 -6.26
C LYS A 310 -26.52 -3.26 -5.20
N ALA A 311 -25.99 -3.80 -4.08
CA ALA A 311 -25.41 -3.00 -3.00
C ALA A 311 -24.11 -2.31 -3.47
N ILE A 312 -23.24 -3.00 -4.20
CA ILE A 312 -22.02 -2.43 -4.79
C ILE A 312 -22.36 -1.29 -5.75
N ARG A 313 -23.32 -1.50 -6.67
CA ARG A 313 -23.78 -0.42 -7.56
C ARG A 313 -24.35 0.78 -6.79
N TYR A 314 -25.08 0.52 -5.73
CA TYR A 314 -25.62 1.58 -4.87
C TYR A 314 -24.48 2.38 -4.18
N ALA A 315 -23.48 1.70 -3.63
CA ALA A 315 -22.32 2.35 -3.00
C ALA A 315 -21.56 3.22 -4.00
N ARG A 316 -21.29 2.72 -5.20
CA ARG A 316 -20.66 3.52 -6.27
C ARG A 316 -21.50 4.71 -6.70
N GLY A 317 -22.83 4.57 -6.75
CA GLY A 317 -23.76 5.67 -6.99
C GLY A 317 -23.74 6.73 -5.88
N LYS A 318 -23.29 6.37 -4.69
CA LYS A 318 -23.04 7.26 -3.54
C LYS A 318 -21.61 7.77 -3.49
N LYS A 319 -20.82 7.57 -4.54
CA LYS A 319 -19.42 7.97 -4.70
C LYS A 319 -18.45 7.24 -3.77
N VAL A 320 -18.76 6.03 -3.35
CA VAL A 320 -17.90 5.19 -2.53
C VAL A 320 -17.06 4.28 -3.42
N ASP A 321 -15.74 4.26 -3.21
CA ASP A 321 -14.85 3.30 -3.85
C ASP A 321 -15.01 1.93 -3.21
N VAL A 322 -14.97 0.88 -4.01
CA VAL A 322 -15.08 -0.50 -3.52
C VAL A 322 -13.85 -1.28 -3.97
N ILE A 323 -13.09 -1.74 -3.01
CA ILE A 323 -11.86 -2.49 -3.22
C ILE A 323 -12.05 -3.91 -2.66
N ALA A 324 -11.59 -4.94 -3.37
CA ALA A 324 -11.70 -6.30 -2.92
C ALA A 324 -10.47 -7.15 -3.25
N ALA A 325 -10.20 -8.13 -2.38
CA ALA A 325 -9.16 -9.13 -2.54
C ALA A 325 -9.45 -10.05 -3.74
N ALA A 326 -8.44 -10.32 -4.59
CA ALA A 326 -8.59 -11.14 -5.79
C ALA A 326 -8.69 -12.65 -5.51
N GLY A 327 -8.41 -13.09 -4.28
CA GLY A 327 -8.48 -14.48 -3.85
C GLY A 327 -7.13 -15.19 -3.80
N ASN A 328 -7.09 -16.32 -3.07
CA ASN A 328 -5.84 -16.99 -2.68
C ASN A 328 -5.78 -18.47 -3.10
N SER A 329 -6.42 -18.82 -4.19
CA SER A 329 -6.51 -20.21 -4.69
C SER A 329 -5.53 -20.49 -5.85
N SER A 330 -4.60 -19.57 -6.15
CA SER A 330 -3.63 -19.68 -7.26
C SER A 330 -4.27 -19.83 -8.64
N LEU A 331 -5.50 -19.36 -8.83
CA LEU A 331 -6.24 -19.49 -10.08
C LEU A 331 -5.92 -18.34 -11.04
N ASP A 332 -6.21 -18.58 -12.33
CA ASP A 332 -6.15 -17.54 -13.38
C ASP A 332 -7.55 -16.89 -13.58
N THR A 333 -8.36 -16.92 -12.56
CA THR A 333 -9.66 -16.26 -12.47
C THR A 333 -9.85 -15.66 -11.09
N VAL A 334 -10.66 -14.61 -11.03
CA VAL A 334 -10.94 -13.86 -9.79
C VAL A 334 -12.38 -14.13 -9.35
N PRO A 335 -12.61 -14.56 -8.10
CA PRO A 335 -13.96 -14.75 -7.57
C PRO A 335 -14.67 -13.43 -7.27
N TYR A 336 -15.95 -13.50 -6.95
CA TYR A 336 -16.66 -12.36 -6.35
C TYR A 336 -16.20 -12.16 -4.89
N PRO A 337 -16.21 -10.92 -4.38
CA PRO A 337 -16.74 -9.71 -5.01
C PRO A 337 -15.77 -8.99 -5.95
N ALA A 338 -14.49 -9.35 -6.01
CA ALA A 338 -13.47 -8.60 -6.74
C ALA A 338 -13.78 -8.48 -8.25
N ARG A 339 -14.32 -9.52 -8.88
CA ARG A 339 -14.72 -9.44 -10.31
C ARG A 339 -16.03 -8.69 -10.59
N ALA A 340 -16.67 -8.11 -9.57
CA ALA A 340 -17.92 -7.37 -9.78
C ALA A 340 -17.67 -6.03 -10.49
N PRO A 341 -18.56 -5.61 -11.41
CA PRO A 341 -18.37 -4.35 -12.12
C PRO A 341 -18.22 -3.17 -11.18
N GLY A 342 -17.09 -2.46 -11.30
CA GLY A 342 -16.78 -1.29 -10.52
C GLY A 342 -16.18 -1.59 -9.12
N VAL A 343 -15.72 -2.78 -8.91
CA VAL A 343 -14.85 -3.14 -7.79
C VAL A 343 -13.41 -3.14 -8.30
N ILE A 344 -12.50 -2.57 -7.55
CA ILE A 344 -11.06 -2.65 -7.82
C ILE A 344 -10.56 -3.97 -7.23
N GLY A 345 -10.22 -4.92 -8.10
CA GLY A 345 -9.70 -6.24 -7.71
C GLY A 345 -8.19 -6.17 -7.45
N VAL A 346 -7.75 -6.68 -6.30
CA VAL A 346 -6.35 -6.54 -5.84
C VAL A 346 -5.68 -7.88 -5.66
N GLY A 347 -4.64 -8.15 -6.46
CA GLY A 347 -3.72 -9.28 -6.32
C GLY A 347 -2.60 -8.99 -5.31
N ALA A 348 -1.89 -10.05 -4.90
CA ALA A 348 -0.85 -9.98 -3.86
C ALA A 348 0.56 -10.11 -4.43
N THR A 349 1.49 -9.24 -3.95
CA THR A 349 2.93 -9.36 -4.21
C THR A 349 3.70 -9.72 -2.94
N THR A 350 4.83 -10.42 -3.12
CA THR A 350 5.81 -10.73 -2.07
C THR A 350 6.73 -9.55 -1.80
N ASP A 351 7.53 -9.61 -0.74
CA ASP A 351 8.58 -8.63 -0.43
C ASP A 351 9.76 -8.63 -1.42
N SER A 352 9.78 -9.58 -2.35
CA SER A 352 10.73 -9.69 -3.46
C SER A 352 10.14 -9.20 -4.78
N GLY A 353 8.90 -8.69 -4.77
CA GLY A 353 8.20 -8.14 -5.94
C GLY A 353 7.56 -9.19 -6.84
N CYS A 354 7.58 -10.47 -6.47
CA CYS A 354 6.90 -11.52 -7.21
C CYS A 354 5.38 -11.44 -7.02
N LEU A 355 4.59 -11.88 -8.00
CA LEU A 355 3.21 -12.23 -7.72
C LEU A 355 3.22 -13.44 -6.79
N ALA A 356 2.58 -13.34 -5.63
CA ALA A 356 2.57 -14.40 -4.64
C ALA A 356 1.93 -15.69 -5.22
N ASN A 357 2.47 -16.86 -4.88
CA ASN A 357 2.03 -18.15 -5.45
C ASN A 357 0.54 -18.42 -5.22
N PHE A 358 0.01 -18.00 -4.09
CA PHE A 358 -1.41 -18.14 -3.74
C PHE A 358 -2.31 -17.16 -4.51
N SER A 359 -1.77 -16.02 -4.97
CA SER A 359 -2.60 -14.95 -5.56
C SER A 359 -3.33 -15.43 -6.80
N ASN A 360 -4.64 -15.20 -6.83
CA ASN A 360 -5.37 -15.30 -8.08
C ASN A 360 -4.91 -14.22 -9.06
N ALA A 361 -5.05 -14.49 -10.35
CA ALA A 361 -4.65 -13.64 -11.46
C ALA A 361 -5.77 -13.53 -12.52
N GLY A 362 -5.53 -12.81 -13.58
CA GLY A 362 -6.45 -12.69 -14.71
C GLY A 362 -7.04 -11.30 -14.89
N ARG A 363 -7.97 -11.18 -15.82
CA ARG A 363 -8.50 -9.91 -16.34
C ARG A 363 -9.21 -9.00 -15.31
N PHE A 364 -9.53 -9.54 -14.13
CA PHE A 364 -10.23 -8.82 -13.07
C PHE A 364 -9.28 -8.45 -11.90
N VAL A 365 -7.99 -8.65 -12.08
CA VAL A 365 -6.98 -8.01 -11.24
C VAL A 365 -6.71 -6.64 -11.85
N ASP A 366 -7.13 -5.59 -11.17
CA ASP A 366 -6.91 -4.21 -11.62
C ASP A 366 -5.54 -3.70 -11.18
N LEU A 367 -5.15 -4.03 -9.94
CA LEU A 367 -3.89 -3.66 -9.32
C LEU A 367 -3.33 -4.82 -8.50
N VAL A 368 -2.03 -4.76 -8.22
CA VAL A 368 -1.43 -5.58 -7.18
C VAL A 368 -0.91 -4.70 -6.04
N ALA A 369 -0.78 -5.30 -4.85
CA ALA A 369 -0.25 -4.64 -3.67
C ALA A 369 0.48 -5.66 -2.78
N PRO A 370 1.29 -5.21 -1.80
CA PRO A 370 1.94 -6.09 -0.86
C PRO A 370 0.96 -7.01 -0.12
N GLY A 371 1.09 -8.30 -0.31
CA GLY A 371 0.27 -9.33 0.35
C GLY A 371 1.08 -10.34 1.13
N GLY A 372 2.42 -10.21 1.10
CA GLY A 372 3.30 -11.20 1.75
C GLY A 372 3.45 -12.48 0.93
N GLY A 373 3.98 -13.51 1.59
CA GLY A 373 4.21 -14.81 0.97
C GLY A 373 5.67 -15.05 0.62
N ARG A 374 6.00 -16.31 0.41
CA ARG A 374 7.38 -16.78 0.22
C ARG A 374 7.69 -17.13 -1.21
N ASP A 375 6.73 -17.71 -1.91
CA ASP A 375 6.93 -18.27 -3.24
C ASP A 375 6.32 -17.39 -4.33
N ALA A 376 6.96 -17.40 -5.50
CA ALA A 376 6.43 -16.76 -6.70
C ALA A 376 5.42 -17.67 -7.40
N LYS A 377 4.33 -17.09 -7.94
CA LYS A 377 3.38 -17.79 -8.82
C LYS A 377 4.05 -18.25 -10.12
N VAL A 378 4.97 -17.45 -10.63
CA VAL A 378 5.73 -17.75 -11.84
C VAL A 378 7.19 -17.97 -11.46
N GLN A 379 7.63 -19.21 -11.52
CA GLN A 379 9.02 -19.58 -11.22
C GLN A 379 9.98 -18.99 -12.27
N GLY A 380 11.13 -18.46 -11.79
CA GLY A 380 12.14 -17.89 -12.66
C GLY A 380 11.76 -16.57 -13.35
N ASP A 381 10.77 -15.86 -12.84
CA ASP A 381 10.44 -14.51 -13.33
C ASP A 381 11.61 -13.56 -13.06
N SER A 382 12.32 -13.15 -14.12
CA SER A 382 13.52 -12.28 -14.02
C SER A 382 13.25 -10.89 -13.43
N ARG A 383 11.98 -10.50 -13.26
CA ARG A 383 11.56 -9.20 -12.72
C ARG A 383 11.43 -9.21 -11.21
N CYS A 384 11.38 -10.36 -10.61
CA CYS A 384 11.32 -10.54 -9.17
C CYS A 384 12.44 -11.46 -8.70
N ARG A 385 12.66 -11.53 -7.40
CA ARG A 385 13.60 -12.46 -6.79
C ARG A 385 12.81 -13.51 -6.05
N ASP A 386 12.93 -14.76 -6.46
CA ASP A 386 12.41 -15.86 -5.66
C ASP A 386 13.12 -15.83 -4.30
N ASN A 387 12.36 -15.79 -3.24
CA ASN A 387 12.87 -15.63 -1.89
C ASN A 387 12.18 -16.63 -0.95
N ASP A 388 12.86 -17.71 -0.64
CA ASP A 388 12.36 -18.74 0.29
C ASP A 388 12.14 -18.21 1.71
N ALA A 389 12.73 -17.07 2.05
CA ALA A 389 12.62 -16.43 3.36
C ALA A 389 11.49 -15.37 3.44
N GLY A 390 10.65 -15.23 2.40
CA GLY A 390 9.64 -14.20 2.23
C GLY A 390 8.95 -13.72 3.50
N ARG A 391 8.45 -12.51 3.49
CA ARG A 391 7.96 -11.78 4.67
C ARG A 391 6.47 -11.61 4.64
N ASP A 392 5.86 -11.75 5.80
CA ASP A 392 4.45 -11.44 6.04
C ASP A 392 4.19 -9.92 6.00
N VAL A 393 2.92 -9.55 5.91
CA VAL A 393 2.48 -8.17 6.18
C VAL A 393 2.25 -8.03 7.68
N VAL A 394 3.02 -7.16 8.33
CA VAL A 394 3.03 -7.03 9.79
C VAL A 394 2.12 -5.90 10.24
N GLN A 395 1.16 -6.22 11.15
CA GLN A 395 0.31 -5.24 11.81
C GLN A 395 0.03 -5.62 13.27
N PHE A 396 -0.42 -4.66 14.08
CA PHE A 396 -0.69 -4.85 15.49
C PHE A 396 -2.09 -5.45 15.71
N THR A 397 -2.15 -6.75 15.91
CA THR A 397 -3.41 -7.48 16.07
C THR A 397 -3.35 -8.51 17.20
N PHE A 398 -4.25 -9.49 17.22
CA PHE A 398 -4.32 -10.47 18.28
C PHE A 398 -3.15 -11.46 18.26
N ARG A 399 -2.67 -11.78 19.47
CA ARG A 399 -1.78 -12.93 19.74
C ARG A 399 -2.59 -14.02 20.45
N GLY A 400 -3.35 -14.77 19.68
CA GLY A 400 -4.14 -15.92 20.15
C GLY A 400 -5.44 -15.58 20.89
N LYS A 401 -5.58 -14.40 21.51
CA LYS A 401 -6.80 -13.98 22.24
C LYS A 401 -7.17 -12.53 21.92
N ALA A 402 -8.47 -12.25 21.87
CA ALA A 402 -9.02 -10.90 21.61
C ALA A 402 -8.70 -9.84 22.69
N SER A 403 -7.90 -10.17 23.67
CA SER A 403 -7.42 -9.28 24.72
C SER A 403 -5.89 -9.21 24.81
N SER A 404 -5.18 -9.95 23.96
CA SER A 404 -3.71 -9.97 23.89
C SER A 404 -3.29 -9.50 22.50
N PHE A 405 -2.48 -8.45 22.43
CA PHE A 405 -2.06 -7.80 21.19
C PHE A 405 -0.55 -7.89 20.99
N GLY A 406 -0.13 -7.77 19.74
CA GLY A 406 1.26 -7.72 19.33
C GLY A 406 1.39 -7.75 17.82
N LEU A 407 2.58 -8.09 17.35
CA LEU A 407 2.93 -8.19 15.94
C LEU A 407 3.13 -9.68 15.57
N PRO A 408 2.03 -10.46 15.40
CA PRO A 408 2.14 -11.88 15.02
C PRO A 408 2.66 -12.05 13.60
N ASP A 409 3.18 -13.24 13.30
CA ASP A 409 3.47 -13.71 11.96
C ASP A 409 2.25 -14.47 11.39
N GLY A 410 2.34 -14.87 10.11
CA GLY A 410 1.33 -15.67 9.43
C GLY A 410 0.24 -14.87 8.73
N TYR A 411 0.41 -13.57 8.56
CA TYR A 411 -0.52 -12.74 7.79
C TYR A 411 -0.01 -12.52 6.37
N GLU A 412 -0.43 -13.40 5.47
CA GLU A 412 -0.21 -13.31 4.03
C GLU A 412 -1.54 -13.53 3.29
N GLY A 413 -1.70 -12.98 2.09
CA GLY A 413 -2.90 -13.11 1.28
C GLY A 413 -3.26 -11.85 0.51
N THR A 414 -4.14 -12.01 -0.48
CA THR A 414 -4.77 -10.87 -1.16
C THR A 414 -5.64 -10.04 -0.20
N SER A 415 -6.05 -10.64 0.92
CA SER A 415 -6.68 -9.93 2.04
C SER A 415 -5.78 -8.87 2.66
N MET A 416 -4.45 -9.09 2.70
CA MET A 416 -3.45 -8.12 3.17
C MET A 416 -3.10 -7.11 2.09
N ALA A 417 -3.25 -7.46 0.81
CA ALA A 417 -3.00 -6.57 -0.32
C ALA A 417 -4.11 -5.50 -0.50
N ALA A 418 -5.37 -5.90 -0.44
CA ALA A 418 -6.52 -5.02 -0.65
C ALA A 418 -6.52 -3.76 0.24
N PRO A 419 -6.21 -3.82 1.55
CA PRO A 419 -6.19 -2.63 2.41
C PRO A 419 -5.12 -1.60 2.04
N HIS A 420 -4.04 -1.98 1.35
CA HIS A 420 -3.08 -1.01 0.81
C HIS A 420 -3.71 -0.14 -0.28
N VAL A 421 -4.47 -0.75 -1.19
CA VAL A 421 -5.21 -0.03 -2.23
C VAL A 421 -6.34 0.81 -1.63
N ALA A 422 -7.07 0.26 -0.63
CA ALA A 422 -8.12 1.01 0.07
C ALA A 422 -7.58 2.24 0.82
N ALA A 423 -6.45 2.09 1.50
CA ALA A 423 -5.77 3.20 2.16
C ALA A 423 -5.24 4.22 1.15
N THR A 424 -4.64 3.78 0.03
CA THR A 424 -4.18 4.70 -1.03
C THR A 424 -5.35 5.47 -1.64
N ALA A 425 -6.50 4.83 -1.87
CA ALA A 425 -7.72 5.52 -2.31
C ALA A 425 -8.18 6.59 -1.31
N ALA A 426 -8.11 6.30 0.00
CA ALA A 426 -8.42 7.26 1.06
C ALA A 426 -7.44 8.45 1.07
N LEU A 427 -6.14 8.21 0.85
CA LEU A 427 -5.13 9.26 0.70
C LEU A 427 -5.41 10.13 -0.53
N VAL A 428 -5.71 9.53 -1.68
CA VAL A 428 -6.06 10.25 -2.92
C VAL A 428 -7.28 11.17 -2.71
N ARG A 429 -8.33 10.67 -2.04
CA ARG A 429 -9.51 11.49 -1.73
C ARG A 429 -9.17 12.65 -0.79
N ALA A 430 -8.36 12.40 0.22
CA ALA A 430 -7.97 13.41 1.18
C ALA A 430 -7.03 14.46 0.58
N SER A 431 -6.11 14.08 -0.31
CA SER A 431 -5.13 14.97 -0.93
C SER A 431 -5.77 16.05 -1.80
N GLY A 432 -6.95 15.77 -2.35
CA GLY A 432 -7.64 16.68 -3.26
C GLY A 432 -7.06 16.71 -4.69
N VAL A 433 -6.11 15.82 -5.05
CA VAL A 433 -5.53 15.77 -6.41
C VAL A 433 -6.56 15.53 -7.51
N LEU A 434 -7.72 14.97 -7.16
CA LEU A 434 -8.87 14.78 -8.05
C LEU A 434 -10.04 15.75 -7.78
N GLY A 435 -9.80 16.80 -6.98
CA GLY A 435 -10.83 17.70 -6.48
C GLY A 435 -11.52 17.20 -5.21
N ALA A 436 -12.48 17.97 -4.72
CA ALA A 436 -13.09 17.76 -3.39
C ALA A 436 -14.03 16.53 -3.31
N ASP A 437 -14.56 16.05 -4.42
CA ASP A 437 -15.60 15.02 -4.45
C ASP A 437 -15.49 14.14 -5.73
N PRO A 438 -14.40 13.39 -5.88
CA PRO A 438 -14.14 12.60 -7.07
C PRO A 438 -15.15 11.44 -7.21
N LYS A 439 -15.46 11.07 -8.44
CA LYS A 439 -16.27 9.87 -8.72
C LYS A 439 -15.39 8.61 -8.58
N PRO A 440 -15.97 7.45 -8.17
CA PRO A 440 -15.20 6.21 -8.04
C PRO A 440 -14.42 5.80 -9.29
N LYS A 441 -14.98 6.02 -10.47
CA LYS A 441 -14.27 5.73 -11.73
C LYS A 441 -13.04 6.62 -11.95
N ASP A 442 -13.05 7.85 -11.40
CA ASP A 442 -11.94 8.79 -11.56
C ASP A 442 -10.81 8.42 -10.57
N VAL A 443 -11.17 7.92 -9.36
CA VAL A 443 -10.23 7.36 -8.39
C VAL A 443 -9.62 6.06 -8.92
N GLU A 444 -10.44 5.12 -9.40
CA GLU A 444 -10.02 3.86 -10.03
C GLU A 444 -9.02 4.12 -11.16
N TYR A 445 -9.40 4.93 -12.16
CA TYR A 445 -8.51 5.29 -13.27
C TYR A 445 -7.22 5.98 -12.80
N HIS A 446 -7.29 6.83 -11.78
CA HIS A 446 -6.12 7.51 -11.24
C HIS A 446 -5.15 6.54 -10.58
N LEU A 447 -5.65 5.62 -9.73
CA LEU A 447 -4.84 4.58 -9.09
C LEU A 447 -4.17 3.67 -10.14
N GLU A 448 -4.92 3.25 -11.17
CA GLU A 448 -4.38 2.44 -12.27
C GLU A 448 -3.27 3.15 -13.04
N ARG A 449 -3.47 4.44 -13.33
CA ARG A 449 -2.52 5.24 -14.11
C ARG A 449 -1.27 5.61 -13.35
N THR A 450 -1.34 5.75 -12.03
CA THR A 450 -0.21 6.09 -11.16
C THR A 450 0.48 4.86 -10.61
N ALA A 451 -0.08 3.66 -10.80
CA ALA A 451 0.55 2.40 -10.44
C ALA A 451 1.91 2.24 -11.15
N ARG A 452 2.88 1.66 -10.46
CA ARG A 452 4.15 1.30 -11.06
C ARG A 452 3.95 0.11 -12.01
N PRO A 453 4.29 0.21 -13.30
CA PRO A 453 4.27 -0.93 -14.21
C PRO A 453 5.13 -2.06 -13.62
N TRP A 454 4.53 -3.25 -13.45
CA TRP A 454 5.19 -4.31 -12.69
C TRP A 454 5.41 -5.60 -13.48
N GLY A 455 4.57 -5.89 -14.48
CA GLY A 455 4.68 -7.08 -15.27
C GLY A 455 3.50 -7.25 -16.25
N PRO A 456 3.28 -8.46 -16.77
CA PRO A 456 2.17 -8.71 -17.68
C PRO A 456 0.83 -8.38 -17.03
N ARG A 457 -0.03 -7.69 -17.77
CA ARG A 457 -1.33 -7.23 -17.29
C ARG A 457 -2.23 -8.38 -16.79
N GLY A 458 -2.13 -9.56 -17.39
CA GLY A 458 -2.88 -10.74 -16.95
C GLY A 458 -2.48 -11.27 -15.57
N LEU A 459 -1.31 -10.88 -15.06
CA LEU A 459 -0.81 -11.27 -13.74
C LEU A 459 -0.88 -10.11 -12.74
N TYR A 460 -0.50 -8.92 -13.16
CA TYR A 460 -0.27 -7.77 -12.28
C TYR A 460 -1.27 -6.61 -12.49
N GLY A 461 -2.31 -6.81 -13.30
CA GLY A 461 -3.24 -5.73 -13.64
C GLY A 461 -2.53 -4.53 -14.28
N ASN A 462 -2.82 -3.33 -13.80
CA ASN A 462 -2.13 -2.10 -14.21
C ASN A 462 -0.79 -1.89 -13.49
N GLY A 463 -0.45 -2.72 -12.50
CA GLY A 463 0.81 -2.69 -11.77
C GLY A 463 0.68 -2.64 -10.26
N LEU A 464 1.81 -2.42 -9.60
CA LEU A 464 1.89 -2.27 -8.14
C LEU A 464 1.42 -0.88 -7.74
N VAL A 465 0.44 -0.81 -6.83
CA VAL A 465 -0.09 0.46 -6.32
C VAL A 465 1.04 1.32 -5.74
N ASP A 466 1.03 2.60 -6.08
CA ASP A 466 2.04 3.59 -5.67
C ASP A 466 1.34 4.77 -4.98
N ALA A 467 1.41 4.80 -3.66
CA ALA A 467 0.72 5.82 -2.88
C ALA A 467 1.38 7.22 -3.06
N ALA A 468 2.70 7.26 -3.25
CA ALA A 468 3.42 8.51 -3.50
C ALA A 468 2.97 9.14 -4.83
N ALA A 469 3.02 8.37 -5.92
CA ALA A 469 2.60 8.85 -7.23
C ALA A 469 1.10 9.19 -7.29
N ALA A 470 0.27 8.44 -6.55
CA ALA A 470 -1.17 8.68 -6.50
C ALA A 470 -1.54 9.95 -5.73
N THR A 471 -0.70 10.42 -4.82
CA THR A 471 -0.96 11.61 -4.00
C THR A 471 -0.13 12.83 -4.39
N GLU A 472 0.75 12.69 -5.40
CA GLU A 472 1.61 13.78 -5.87
C GLU A 472 0.76 14.97 -6.33
N PRO A 473 0.97 16.18 -5.77
CA PRO A 473 0.24 17.38 -6.18
C PRO A 473 0.43 17.64 -7.67
N ARG A 474 -0.66 17.89 -8.38
CA ARG A 474 -0.59 18.35 -9.77
C ARG A 474 -0.13 19.81 -9.75
N GLY A 475 1.09 20.06 -10.25
CA GLY A 475 1.66 21.39 -10.42
C GLY A 475 0.87 22.22 -11.42
#